data_899faa11bb0c07b850a33edc7c1ff9bd
#
_entry.id   899faa11bb0c07b850a33edc7c1ff9bd
#
_cell.length_a   1.000
_cell.length_b   1.000
_cell.length_c   1.000
_cell.angle_alpha   90.00
_cell.angle_beta   90.00
_cell.angle_gamma   90.00
#
_symmetry.space_group_name_H-M   'P 1'
#
loop_
_entity.id
_entity.type
_entity.pdbx_description
1 polymer ?
#
loop_
_entity_poly.entity_id
_entity_poly.type
_entity_poly.pdbx_seq_one_letter_code
_entity_poly.pdbx_strand_id
1 'polypeptide(L)'
;MTSAIYSPFPGQCLVTADASDELEQSLALVRDISGQLGESEGMLQARVAELQDQLAESAAQRLQGLDEKERLANRLQSLLDLLPGGVIVIDGQGRVREANPVALDLLGAPLEGALWREVIARSFSPRSDDGHEISLKDGRRVSIATRSLNIEPGQLVLLTDLTETRRLQEQLARHERLSAIGRMVASLAHQIRTPLSSALLYASHLEQGGLSAEHQQRFAGRLKDRLNELEHQVRDMLVFARGDLPLEDRLTPAELLAALRVAAETQLEGIAVRWQCDAHAGALLCNRDTLVGALLNLIENALQAATGDTRLKIHLFSRGAVLRLSISDNGAGIDAATLARVAEPFFTTRATGTGLGLAVVNSVARAHSGALA
;
A
#
# COMPACT_ATOMS: atom_id res chain seq x y z
N MET A 1 69.45 -108.66 -49.42
CA MET A 1 68.81 -109.86 -48.98
C MET A 1 67.37 -109.73 -48.92
N THR A 2 66.69 -110.29 -49.78
CA THR A 2 65.50 -111.11 -49.63
C THR A 2 64.22 -110.42 -49.39
N SER A 3 63.35 -110.30 -50.15
CA SER A 3 62.54 -111.24 -50.97
C SER A 3 61.09 -110.93 -50.73
N ALA A 4 60.39 -110.58 -51.71
CA ALA A 4 59.18 -111.22 -52.25
C ALA A 4 57.90 -111.02 -51.36
N ILE A 5 56.78 -110.87 -51.84
CA ILE A 5 55.94 -111.34 -52.88
C ILE A 5 54.52 -110.81 -52.71
N TYR A 6 53.88 -110.51 -53.79
CA TYR A 6 52.51 -110.79 -54.24
C TYR A 6 51.35 -109.92 -53.76
N SER A 7 50.83 -109.11 -54.64
CA SER A 7 49.60 -109.23 -55.45
C SER A 7 48.27 -109.66 -54.81
N PRO A 8 47.19 -109.38 -55.45
CA PRO A 8 46.37 -108.22 -55.73
C PRO A 8 44.93 -108.43 -55.22
N PHE A 9 44.18 -107.39 -55.11
CA PHE A 9 42.75 -107.52 -55.47
C PHE A 9 42.14 -106.13 -55.63
N PRO A 10 41.31 -105.97 -56.63
CA PRO A 10 40.66 -104.68 -56.91
C PRO A 10 39.40 -104.53 -56.05
N GLY A 11 39.36 -103.57 -55.31
CA GLY A 11 38.13 -103.16 -54.68
C GLY A 11 37.61 -101.89 -55.40
N GLN A 12 36.76 -102.10 -56.35
CA GLN A 12 35.89 -101.04 -56.85
C GLN A 12 35.08 -100.49 -55.68
N CYS A 13 35.41 -99.30 -55.28
CA CYS A 13 34.49 -98.54 -54.44
C CYS A 13 33.41 -98.02 -55.40
N LEU A 14 32.30 -98.75 -55.45
CA LEU A 14 31.04 -98.22 -55.94
C LEU A 14 30.64 -97.07 -54.97
N VAL A 15 31.13 -95.91 -55.33
CA VAL A 15 30.45 -94.73 -54.82
C VAL A 15 29.11 -94.72 -55.52
N THR A 16 28.09 -95.18 -54.83
CA THR A 16 26.72 -95.18 -55.32
C THR A 16 26.35 -93.70 -55.62
N ALA A 17 25.77 -93.50 -56.78
CA ALA A 17 25.30 -92.18 -57.24
C ALA A 17 24.40 -91.48 -56.19
N ASP A 18 23.77 -92.22 -55.29
CA ASP A 18 22.91 -91.77 -54.21
C ASP A 18 23.67 -90.98 -53.11
N ALA A 19 24.92 -91.37 -52.80
CA ALA A 19 25.72 -90.66 -51.78
C ALA A 19 26.25 -89.29 -52.28
N SER A 20 26.47 -89.19 -53.60
CA SER A 20 26.86 -87.91 -54.26
C SER A 20 25.72 -86.95 -54.32
N ASP A 21 24.50 -87.39 -54.59
CA ASP A 21 23.28 -86.56 -54.62
C ASP A 21 22.88 -86.06 -53.21
N GLU A 22 22.99 -86.94 -52.19
CA GLU A 22 22.77 -86.53 -50.81
C GLU A 22 23.79 -85.49 -50.34
N LEU A 23 25.05 -85.58 -50.75
CA LEU A 23 26.07 -84.58 -50.44
C LEU A 23 25.84 -83.24 -51.14
N GLU A 24 25.43 -83.29 -52.43
CA GLU A 24 25.04 -82.06 -53.16
C GLU A 24 23.81 -81.42 -52.61
N GLN A 25 22.77 -82.16 -52.20
CA GLN A 25 21.60 -81.60 -51.53
C GLN A 25 21.93 -80.97 -50.16
N SER A 26 22.81 -81.62 -49.36
CA SER A 26 23.28 -81.11 -48.10
C SER A 26 24.10 -79.83 -48.26
N LEU A 27 24.95 -79.75 -49.29
CA LEU A 27 25.70 -78.52 -49.61
C LEU A 27 24.82 -77.42 -50.17
N ALA A 28 23.78 -77.75 -50.94
CA ALA A 28 22.80 -76.77 -51.39
C ALA A 28 22.00 -76.16 -50.20
N LEU A 29 21.58 -77.06 -49.28
CA LEU A 29 20.88 -76.61 -48.04
C LEU A 29 21.76 -75.71 -47.14
N VAL A 30 23.07 -76.13 -46.97
CA VAL A 30 24.02 -75.27 -46.20
C VAL A 30 24.23 -73.93 -46.90
N ARG A 31 24.26 -73.89 -48.23
CA ARG A 31 24.42 -72.67 -49.01
C ARG A 31 23.17 -71.75 -48.86
N ASP A 32 21.98 -72.36 -48.90
CA ASP A 32 20.71 -71.62 -48.72
C ASP A 32 20.60 -71.09 -47.33
N ILE A 33 20.86 -71.87 -46.28
CA ILE A 33 20.91 -71.44 -44.91
C ILE A 33 21.97 -70.35 -44.71
N SER A 34 23.14 -70.44 -45.25
CA SER A 34 24.18 -69.41 -45.19
C SER A 34 23.75 -68.12 -45.89
N GLY A 35 23.04 -68.24 -47.03
CA GLY A 35 22.45 -67.09 -47.72
C GLY A 35 21.39 -66.38 -46.88
N GLN A 36 20.44 -67.14 -46.29
CA GLN A 36 19.40 -66.61 -45.41
C GLN A 36 20.00 -65.99 -44.14
N LEU A 37 21.06 -66.62 -43.60
CA LEU A 37 21.75 -66.04 -42.45
C LEU A 37 22.40 -64.68 -42.78
N GLY A 38 23.09 -64.63 -43.94
CA GLY A 38 23.70 -63.35 -44.41
C GLY A 38 22.70 -62.24 -44.70
N GLU A 39 21.55 -62.63 -45.34
CA GLU A 39 20.46 -61.63 -45.52
C GLU A 39 19.86 -61.14 -44.19
N SER A 40 19.65 -62.09 -43.25
CA SER A 40 19.15 -61.78 -41.93
C SER A 40 20.12 -60.86 -41.12
N GLU A 41 21.43 -61.18 -41.20
CA GLU A 41 22.48 -60.39 -40.60
C GLU A 41 22.58 -59.00 -41.22
N GLY A 42 22.45 -58.87 -42.53
CA GLY A 42 22.36 -57.56 -43.21
C GLY A 42 21.14 -56.73 -42.82
N MET A 43 19.95 -57.37 -42.70
CA MET A 43 18.75 -56.73 -42.26
C MET A 43 18.86 -56.25 -40.80
N LEU A 44 19.46 -57.06 -39.91
CA LEU A 44 19.71 -56.71 -38.54
C LEU A 44 20.69 -55.56 -38.44
N GLN A 45 21.77 -55.54 -39.18
CA GLN A 45 22.72 -54.42 -39.19
C GLN A 45 22.10 -53.15 -39.73
N ALA A 46 21.29 -53.20 -40.77
CA ALA A 46 20.54 -52.03 -41.26
C ALA A 46 19.56 -51.51 -40.23
N ARG A 47 18.85 -52.39 -39.48
CA ARG A 47 17.93 -52.03 -38.44
C ARG A 47 18.62 -51.42 -37.23
N VAL A 48 19.78 -51.90 -36.82
CA VAL A 48 20.62 -51.36 -35.78
C VAL A 48 21.08 -49.95 -36.16
N ALA A 49 21.55 -49.75 -37.40
CA ALA A 49 21.95 -48.44 -37.88
C ALA A 49 20.78 -47.43 -37.86
N GLU A 50 19.61 -47.87 -38.38
CA GLU A 50 18.38 -47.02 -38.32
C GLU A 50 17.98 -46.61 -36.89
N LEU A 51 18.01 -47.59 -35.96
CA LEU A 51 17.70 -47.31 -34.55
C LEU A 51 18.73 -46.38 -33.87
N GLN A 52 20.01 -46.52 -34.26
CA GLN A 52 21.06 -45.61 -33.77
C GLN A 52 20.85 -44.17 -34.25
N ASP A 53 20.49 -44.01 -35.54
CA ASP A 53 20.17 -42.69 -36.10
C ASP A 53 18.93 -42.06 -35.43
N GLN A 54 17.86 -42.84 -35.24
CA GLN A 54 16.66 -42.39 -34.53
C GLN A 54 16.95 -41.98 -33.07
N LEU A 55 17.82 -42.76 -32.42
CA LEU A 55 18.23 -42.45 -31.03
C LEU A 55 19.05 -41.15 -30.95
N ALA A 56 19.97 -40.94 -31.89
CA ALA A 56 20.79 -39.74 -32.00
C ALA A 56 19.94 -38.52 -32.29
N GLU A 57 18.97 -38.61 -33.21
CA GLU A 57 18.03 -37.53 -33.51
C GLU A 57 17.16 -37.19 -32.31
N SER A 58 16.59 -38.21 -31.64
CA SER A 58 15.78 -38.00 -30.43
C SER A 58 16.59 -37.36 -29.28
N ALA A 59 17.85 -37.75 -29.11
CA ALA A 59 18.74 -37.16 -28.11
C ALA A 59 19.07 -35.71 -28.44
N ALA A 60 19.32 -35.36 -29.70
CA ALA A 60 19.56 -34.00 -30.16
C ALA A 60 18.33 -33.11 -29.95
N GLN A 61 17.13 -33.59 -30.28
CA GLN A 61 15.88 -32.85 -30.04
C GLN A 61 15.63 -32.60 -28.53
N ARG A 62 15.92 -33.60 -27.68
CA ARG A 62 15.80 -33.40 -26.21
C ARG A 62 16.78 -32.38 -25.70
N LEU A 63 18.02 -32.39 -26.15
CA LEU A 63 19.03 -31.39 -25.74
C LEU A 63 18.63 -29.99 -26.17
N GLN A 64 18.14 -29.82 -27.42
CA GLN A 64 17.63 -28.51 -27.87
C GLN A 64 16.44 -28.02 -27.00
N GLY A 65 15.48 -28.92 -26.71
CA GLY A 65 14.34 -28.56 -25.87
C GLY A 65 14.73 -28.22 -24.43
N LEU A 66 15.81 -28.81 -23.89
CA LEU A 66 16.35 -28.44 -22.57
C LEU A 66 17.03 -27.06 -22.61
N ASP A 67 17.85 -26.78 -23.64
CA ASP A 67 18.51 -25.48 -23.83
C ASP A 67 17.49 -24.32 -23.99
N GLU A 68 16.42 -24.56 -24.77
CA GLU A 68 15.33 -23.58 -24.91
C GLU A 68 14.61 -23.31 -23.59
N LYS A 69 14.31 -24.36 -22.81
CA LYS A 69 13.70 -24.22 -21.49
C LYS A 69 14.60 -23.47 -20.54
N GLU A 70 15.88 -23.75 -20.51
CA GLU A 70 16.85 -23.07 -19.65
C GLU A 70 16.99 -21.59 -20.05
N ARG A 71 17.06 -21.28 -21.34
CA ARG A 71 17.08 -19.90 -21.82
C ARG A 71 15.81 -19.13 -21.43
N LEU A 72 14.64 -19.77 -21.53
CA LEU A 72 13.38 -19.15 -21.15
C LEU A 72 13.32 -18.92 -19.63
N ALA A 73 13.73 -19.89 -18.82
CA ALA A 73 13.79 -19.77 -17.38
C ALA A 73 14.72 -18.63 -16.95
N ASN A 74 15.94 -18.57 -17.51
CA ASN A 74 16.90 -17.50 -17.23
C ASN A 74 16.38 -16.12 -17.65
N ARG A 75 15.65 -16.05 -18.77
CA ARG A 75 15.03 -14.80 -19.23
C ARG A 75 13.91 -14.35 -18.27
N LEU A 76 13.05 -15.28 -17.82
CA LEU A 76 12.00 -14.97 -16.86
C LEU A 76 12.58 -14.53 -15.52
N GLN A 77 13.61 -15.20 -15.03
CA GLN A 77 14.31 -14.80 -13.80
C GLN A 77 14.88 -13.38 -13.93
N SER A 78 15.58 -13.09 -15.02
CA SER A 78 16.13 -11.75 -15.27
C SER A 78 15.03 -10.68 -15.32
N LEU A 79 13.87 -10.98 -15.88
CA LEU A 79 12.74 -10.05 -15.89
C LEU A 79 12.18 -9.81 -14.48
N LEU A 80 12.07 -10.85 -13.66
CA LEU A 80 11.65 -10.73 -12.26
C LEU A 80 12.64 -9.91 -11.44
N ASP A 81 13.93 -10.07 -11.67
CA ASP A 81 14.99 -9.34 -10.97
C ASP A 81 15.03 -7.84 -11.33
N LEU A 82 14.61 -7.49 -12.56
CA LEU A 82 14.55 -6.11 -13.04
C LEU A 82 13.25 -5.38 -12.65
N LEU A 83 12.25 -6.07 -12.11
CA LEU A 83 11.02 -5.41 -11.69
C LEU A 83 11.29 -4.46 -10.52
N PRO A 84 10.77 -3.21 -10.55
CA PRO A 84 10.95 -2.23 -9.48
C PRO A 84 10.06 -2.50 -8.26
N GLY A 85 9.54 -3.72 -8.12
CA GLY A 85 8.69 -4.16 -7.03
C GLY A 85 9.13 -5.50 -6.45
N GLY A 86 8.87 -5.72 -5.17
CA GLY A 86 9.10 -7.00 -4.52
C GLY A 86 8.08 -8.04 -4.99
N VAL A 87 8.56 -9.12 -5.57
CA VAL A 87 7.73 -10.25 -6.02
C VAL A 87 8.03 -11.45 -5.15
N ILE A 88 6.99 -12.06 -4.59
CA ILE A 88 7.08 -13.20 -3.71
C ILE A 88 6.06 -14.25 -4.17
N VAL A 89 6.51 -15.48 -4.34
CA VAL A 89 5.67 -16.63 -4.62
C VAL A 89 5.51 -17.45 -3.35
N ILE A 90 4.27 -17.67 -2.96
CA ILE A 90 3.91 -18.42 -1.74
C ILE A 90 3.20 -19.70 -2.19
N ASP A 91 3.59 -20.84 -1.63
CA ASP A 91 2.97 -22.14 -1.89
C ASP A 91 1.62 -22.30 -1.17
N GLY A 92 0.93 -23.43 -1.44
CA GLY A 92 -0.34 -23.76 -0.80
C GLY A 92 -0.26 -24.02 0.72
N GLN A 93 0.95 -24.09 1.29
CA GLN A 93 1.19 -24.24 2.73
C GLN A 93 1.54 -22.91 3.40
N GLY A 94 1.59 -21.81 2.64
CA GLY A 94 1.94 -20.49 3.14
C GLY A 94 3.44 -20.28 3.32
N ARG A 95 4.30 -21.06 2.66
CA ARG A 95 5.76 -20.87 2.65
C ARG A 95 6.18 -20.07 1.42
N VAL A 96 7.14 -19.21 1.61
CA VAL A 96 7.78 -18.48 0.50
C VAL A 96 8.60 -19.47 -0.31
N ARG A 97 8.26 -19.65 -1.59
CA ARG A 97 8.96 -20.49 -2.55
C ARG A 97 10.05 -19.74 -3.29
N GLU A 98 9.72 -18.54 -3.74
CA GLU A 98 10.61 -17.68 -4.53
C GLU A 98 10.42 -16.22 -4.11
N ALA A 99 11.50 -15.45 -4.14
CA ALA A 99 11.49 -14.02 -3.88
C ALA A 99 12.55 -13.32 -4.74
N ASN A 100 12.18 -12.22 -5.38
CA ASN A 100 13.12 -11.43 -6.16
C ASN A 100 14.01 -10.55 -5.24
N PRO A 101 15.12 -9.97 -5.76
CA PRO A 101 16.03 -9.16 -4.97
C PRO A 101 15.36 -7.96 -4.26
N VAL A 102 14.37 -7.34 -4.91
CA VAL A 102 13.63 -6.20 -4.32
C VAL A 102 12.80 -6.64 -3.11
N ALA A 103 12.19 -7.83 -3.13
CA ALA A 103 11.50 -8.37 -1.97
C ALA A 103 12.45 -8.64 -0.80
N LEU A 104 13.66 -9.13 -1.09
CA LEU A 104 14.72 -9.34 -0.09
C LEU A 104 15.19 -8.02 0.52
N ASP A 105 15.33 -6.95 -0.28
CA ASP A 105 15.68 -5.63 0.21
C ASP A 105 14.58 -5.01 1.08
N LEU A 106 13.31 -5.20 0.70
CA LEU A 106 12.17 -4.66 1.45
C LEU A 106 11.92 -5.39 2.78
N LEU A 107 11.98 -6.71 2.79
CA LEU A 107 11.55 -7.52 3.94
C LEU A 107 12.70 -8.14 4.74
N GLY A 108 13.92 -8.08 4.21
CA GLY A 108 15.10 -8.68 4.80
C GLY A 108 15.18 -10.20 4.62
N ALA A 109 16.41 -10.74 4.67
CA ALA A 109 16.68 -12.17 4.59
C ALA A 109 16.52 -12.88 5.97
N PRO A 110 16.26 -14.21 5.99
CA PRO A 110 15.90 -15.08 4.87
C PRO A 110 14.41 -14.97 4.53
N LEU A 111 14.06 -15.11 3.24
CA LEU A 111 12.66 -15.17 2.80
C LEU A 111 12.29 -16.58 2.34
N GLU A 112 13.11 -17.20 1.48
CA GLU A 112 12.83 -18.52 0.93
C GLU A 112 12.75 -19.59 2.02
N GLY A 113 11.72 -20.43 1.94
CA GLY A 113 11.41 -21.46 2.91
C GLY A 113 10.73 -20.96 4.20
N ALA A 114 10.72 -19.66 4.48
CA ALA A 114 10.07 -19.09 5.63
C ALA A 114 8.54 -19.12 5.50
N LEU A 115 7.84 -19.20 6.62
CA LEU A 115 6.39 -19.03 6.64
C LEU A 115 6.04 -17.56 6.44
N TRP A 116 5.13 -17.26 5.53
CA TRP A 116 4.72 -15.90 5.22
C TRP A 116 4.24 -15.12 6.46
N ARG A 117 3.49 -15.78 7.35
CA ARG A 117 3.07 -15.20 8.63
C ARG A 117 4.23 -14.73 9.52
N GLU A 118 5.37 -15.44 9.47
CA GLU A 118 6.57 -15.08 10.25
C GLU A 118 7.28 -13.88 9.62
N VAL A 119 7.31 -13.83 8.29
CA VAL A 119 7.82 -12.67 7.54
C VAL A 119 6.98 -11.44 7.84
N ILE A 120 5.63 -11.56 7.85
CA ILE A 120 4.73 -10.47 8.23
C ILE A 120 5.05 -9.99 9.65
N ALA A 121 5.10 -10.88 10.63
CA ALA A 121 5.36 -10.52 12.02
C ALA A 121 6.75 -9.86 12.22
N ARG A 122 7.74 -10.26 11.41
CA ARG A 122 9.10 -9.74 11.46
C ARG A 122 9.24 -8.37 10.82
N SER A 123 8.64 -8.16 9.64
CA SER A 123 8.98 -7.02 8.76
C SER A 123 7.91 -5.94 8.75
N PHE A 124 6.64 -6.27 9.01
CA PHE A 124 5.55 -5.31 8.98
C PHE A 124 5.27 -4.70 10.35
N SER A 125 4.87 -3.44 10.35
CA SER A 125 4.43 -2.69 11.53
C SER A 125 3.24 -1.82 11.15
N PRO A 126 2.04 -2.43 10.95
CA PRO A 126 0.85 -1.69 10.55
C PRO A 126 0.56 -0.53 11.49
N ARG A 127 0.29 0.65 10.92
CA ARG A 127 -0.07 1.86 11.64
C ARG A 127 -1.52 2.21 11.36
N SER A 128 -2.12 2.99 12.25
CA SER A 128 -3.50 3.44 12.12
C SER A 128 -3.75 4.36 10.90
N ASP A 129 -2.69 4.95 10.36
CA ASP A 129 -2.70 5.87 9.23
C ASP A 129 -2.34 5.22 7.88
N ASP A 130 -2.10 3.92 7.86
CA ASP A 130 -1.65 3.20 6.65
C ASP A 130 -2.71 3.14 5.53
N GLY A 131 -4.00 3.19 5.86
CA GLY A 131 -5.08 3.13 4.85
C GLY A 131 -5.05 1.83 4.04
N HIS A 132 -4.69 1.93 2.75
CA HIS A 132 -4.51 0.79 1.83
C HIS A 132 -3.04 0.36 1.67
N GLU A 133 -2.15 1.01 2.39
CA GLU A 133 -0.72 0.74 2.42
C GLU A 133 -0.38 0.08 3.75
N ILE A 134 0.83 -0.44 3.89
CA ILE A 134 1.30 -0.99 5.16
C ILE A 134 2.70 -0.48 5.43
N SER A 135 2.93 0.00 6.65
CA SER A 135 4.25 0.41 7.11
C SER A 135 5.12 -0.79 7.44
N LEU A 136 6.37 -0.74 7.02
CA LEU A 136 7.41 -1.66 7.45
C LEU A 136 8.07 -1.15 8.73
N LYS A 137 8.76 -2.04 9.47
CA LYS A 137 9.47 -1.68 10.71
C LYS A 137 10.63 -0.72 10.49
N ASP A 138 11.22 -0.70 9.30
CA ASP A 138 12.27 0.24 8.90
C ASP A 138 11.75 1.64 8.50
N GLY A 139 10.43 1.81 8.50
CA GLY A 139 9.76 3.07 8.19
C GLY A 139 9.33 3.22 6.73
N ARG A 140 9.68 2.29 5.84
CA ARG A 140 9.19 2.29 4.46
C ARG A 140 7.68 2.00 4.42
N ARG A 141 6.99 2.54 3.42
CA ARG A 141 5.57 2.29 3.15
C ARG A 141 5.42 1.49 1.88
N VAL A 142 4.72 0.37 1.95
CA VAL A 142 4.52 -0.54 0.82
C VAL A 142 3.04 -0.76 0.55
N SER A 143 2.70 -0.87 -0.73
CA SER A 143 1.40 -1.40 -1.18
C SER A 143 1.53 -2.89 -1.41
N ILE A 144 0.52 -3.66 -1.01
CA ILE A 144 0.49 -5.11 -1.18
C ILE A 144 -0.66 -5.48 -2.11
N ALA A 145 -0.33 -6.17 -3.20
CA ALA A 145 -1.31 -6.79 -4.08
C ALA A 145 -1.10 -8.30 -4.10
N THR A 146 -2.17 -9.06 -3.89
CA THR A 146 -2.12 -10.53 -3.86
C THR A 146 -2.94 -11.10 -5.01
N ARG A 147 -2.41 -12.10 -5.70
CA ARG A 147 -3.09 -12.86 -6.77
C ARG A 147 -2.89 -14.35 -6.56
N SER A 148 -3.96 -15.13 -6.73
CA SER A 148 -3.88 -16.59 -6.72
C SER A 148 -3.22 -17.09 -7.99
N LEU A 149 -2.39 -18.12 -7.88
CA LEU A 149 -1.82 -18.83 -9.03
C LEU A 149 -2.89 -19.76 -9.64
N ASN A 150 -3.02 -19.73 -10.98
CA ASN A 150 -4.05 -20.51 -11.66
C ASN A 150 -3.69 -21.98 -11.87
N ILE A 151 -2.41 -22.33 -11.84
CA ILE A 151 -1.89 -23.64 -12.23
C ILE A 151 -1.53 -24.49 -11.00
N GLU A 152 -1.05 -23.85 -9.95
CA GLU A 152 -0.63 -24.51 -8.70
C GLU A 152 -1.31 -23.84 -7.50
N PRO A 153 -1.58 -24.59 -6.39
CA PRO A 153 -2.09 -23.97 -5.17
C PRO A 153 -1.01 -23.04 -4.59
N GLY A 154 -1.29 -21.74 -4.61
CA GLY A 154 -0.36 -20.73 -4.12
C GLY A 154 -0.82 -19.32 -4.45
N GLN A 155 -0.02 -18.34 -4.03
CA GLN A 155 -0.29 -16.92 -4.21
C GLN A 155 0.97 -16.18 -4.65
N LEU A 156 0.77 -15.22 -5.54
CA LEU A 156 1.76 -14.20 -5.88
C LEU A 156 1.48 -12.96 -5.05
N VAL A 157 2.47 -12.49 -4.32
CA VAL A 157 2.43 -11.22 -3.58
C VAL A 157 3.34 -10.22 -4.27
N LEU A 158 2.78 -9.08 -4.65
CA LEU A 158 3.51 -7.93 -5.19
C LEU A 158 3.60 -6.85 -4.14
N LEU A 159 4.80 -6.39 -3.85
CA LEU A 159 5.11 -5.28 -2.95
C LEU A 159 5.61 -4.11 -3.77
N THR A 160 4.97 -2.96 -3.64
CA THR A 160 5.43 -1.72 -4.28
C THR A 160 5.85 -0.74 -3.20
N ASP A 161 7.10 -0.29 -3.24
CA ASP A 161 7.59 0.77 -2.36
C ASP A 161 7.00 2.11 -2.78
N LEU A 162 6.26 2.72 -1.88
CA LEU A 162 5.62 4.03 -2.07
C LEU A 162 6.26 5.14 -1.25
N THR A 163 7.35 4.85 -0.55
CA THR A 163 7.98 5.76 0.41
C THR A 163 8.34 7.11 -0.22
N GLU A 164 9.03 7.09 -1.35
CA GLU A 164 9.44 8.32 -2.03
C GLU A 164 8.24 9.04 -2.66
N THR A 165 7.29 8.31 -3.22
CA THR A 165 6.05 8.89 -3.78
C THR A 165 5.27 9.62 -2.69
N ARG A 166 5.12 9.04 -1.52
CA ARG A 166 4.46 9.66 -0.37
C ARG A 166 5.20 10.89 0.12
N ARG A 167 6.52 10.79 0.26
CA ARG A 167 7.36 11.92 0.65
C ARG A 167 7.21 13.10 -0.30
N LEU A 168 7.21 12.84 -1.60
CA LEU A 168 7.03 13.89 -2.61
C LEU A 168 5.63 14.49 -2.56
N GLN A 169 4.59 13.68 -2.35
CA GLN A 169 3.22 14.15 -2.18
C GLN A 169 3.07 15.04 -0.92
N GLU A 170 3.68 14.66 0.20
CA GLU A 170 3.68 15.45 1.43
C GLU A 170 4.44 16.78 1.23
N GLN A 171 5.59 16.74 0.57
CA GLN A 171 6.34 17.96 0.24
C GLN A 171 5.55 18.90 -0.69
N LEU A 172 4.88 18.36 -1.70
CA LEU A 172 4.04 19.13 -2.60
C LEU A 172 2.88 19.78 -1.85
N ALA A 173 2.15 18.99 -1.05
CA ALA A 173 1.04 19.50 -0.25
C ALA A 173 1.50 20.60 0.72
N ARG A 174 2.67 20.45 1.34
CA ARG A 174 3.27 21.48 2.19
C ARG A 174 3.62 22.74 1.40
N HIS A 175 4.21 22.56 0.22
CA HIS A 175 4.57 23.69 -0.64
C HIS A 175 3.33 24.44 -1.12
N GLU A 176 2.27 23.76 -1.49
CA GLU A 176 0.99 24.37 -1.87
C GLU A 176 0.37 25.18 -0.73
N ARG A 177 0.39 24.65 0.51
CA ARG A 177 -0.09 25.36 1.69
C ARG A 177 0.72 26.63 1.94
N LEU A 178 2.05 26.55 1.92
CA LEU A 178 2.93 27.71 2.11
C LEU A 178 2.75 28.74 0.98
N SER A 179 2.58 28.31 -0.25
CA SER A 179 2.29 29.19 -1.39
C SER A 179 0.94 29.89 -1.24
N ALA A 180 -0.09 29.17 -0.75
CA ALA A 180 -1.39 29.77 -0.45
C ALA A 180 -1.27 30.87 0.64
N ILE A 181 -0.53 30.60 1.71
CA ILE A 181 -0.23 31.62 2.73
C ILE A 181 0.53 32.79 2.13
N GLY A 182 1.57 32.53 1.30
CA GLY A 182 2.38 33.58 0.65
C GLY A 182 1.54 34.53 -0.21
N ARG A 183 0.58 34.00 -0.97
CA ARG A 183 -0.32 34.83 -1.80
C ARG A 183 -1.24 35.73 -0.96
N MET A 184 -1.52 35.35 0.28
CA MET A 184 -2.47 36.05 1.17
C MET A 184 -1.79 36.85 2.29
N VAL A 185 -0.45 36.95 2.31
CA VAL A 185 0.30 37.66 3.35
C VAL A 185 -0.22 39.08 3.58
N ALA A 186 -0.56 39.81 2.51
CA ALA A 186 -1.09 41.17 2.63
C ALA A 186 -2.46 41.19 3.34
N SER A 187 -3.36 40.28 3.04
CA SER A 187 -4.68 40.14 3.71
C SER A 187 -4.53 39.74 5.17
N LEU A 188 -3.64 38.77 5.45
CA LEU A 188 -3.34 38.32 6.81
C LEU A 188 -2.75 39.42 7.66
N ALA A 189 -1.81 40.23 7.11
CA ALA A 189 -1.26 41.39 7.80
C ALA A 189 -2.35 42.42 8.14
N HIS A 190 -3.32 42.61 7.26
CA HIS A 190 -4.45 43.50 7.51
C HIS A 190 -5.36 42.94 8.62
N GLN A 191 -5.66 41.65 8.57
CA GLN A 191 -6.48 40.98 9.58
C GLN A 191 -5.85 40.94 10.98
N ILE A 192 -4.52 40.81 11.08
CA ILE A 192 -3.78 40.92 12.35
C ILE A 192 -3.74 42.38 12.86
N ARG A 193 -3.54 43.34 11.93
CA ARG A 193 -3.43 44.75 12.31
C ARG A 193 -4.69 45.28 12.99
N THR A 194 -5.87 44.90 12.55
CA THR A 194 -7.16 45.37 13.08
C THR A 194 -7.36 45.06 14.58
N PRO A 195 -7.31 43.76 15.02
CA PRO A 195 -7.43 43.46 16.45
C PRO A 195 -6.25 44.00 17.27
N LEU A 196 -5.03 44.03 16.69
CA LEU A 196 -3.86 44.61 17.35
C LEU A 196 -4.03 46.09 17.61
N SER A 197 -4.49 46.89 16.63
CA SER A 197 -4.74 48.31 16.79
C SER A 197 -5.83 48.57 17.83
N SER A 198 -6.88 47.72 17.86
CA SER A 198 -7.93 47.82 18.89
C SER A 198 -7.40 47.46 20.28
N ALA A 199 -6.55 46.44 20.39
CA ALA A 199 -5.91 46.07 21.66
C ALA A 199 -5.02 47.21 22.20
N LEU A 200 -4.19 47.82 21.32
CA LEU A 200 -3.36 48.97 21.67
C LEU A 200 -4.19 50.17 22.13
N LEU A 201 -5.34 50.45 21.47
CA LEU A 201 -6.24 51.53 21.89
C LEU A 201 -6.79 51.29 23.29
N TYR A 202 -7.26 50.07 23.60
CA TYR A 202 -7.76 49.77 24.96
C TYR A 202 -6.62 49.81 25.98
N ALA A 203 -5.42 49.37 25.66
CA ALA A 203 -4.25 49.47 26.51
C ALA A 203 -3.91 50.97 26.82
N SER A 204 -3.91 51.83 25.78
CA SER A 204 -3.65 53.29 25.95
C SER A 204 -4.70 53.96 26.81
N HIS A 205 -5.97 53.59 26.69
CA HIS A 205 -7.01 54.11 27.58
C HIS A 205 -6.81 53.68 29.03
N LEU A 206 -6.38 52.45 29.26
CA LEU A 206 -6.08 51.96 30.62
C LEU A 206 -4.85 52.68 31.22
N GLU A 207 -3.85 53.02 30.40
CA GLU A 207 -2.62 53.71 30.82
C GLU A 207 -2.86 55.17 31.21
N GLN A 208 -3.75 55.90 30.49
CA GLN A 208 -4.05 57.29 30.73
C GLN A 208 -4.64 57.57 32.12
N GLY A 209 -5.18 56.56 32.79
CA GLY A 209 -5.79 56.73 34.15
C GLY A 209 -7.09 57.50 34.14
N GLY A 210 -7.60 57.73 35.34
CA GLY A 210 -8.84 58.55 35.54
C GLY A 210 -10.15 57.84 35.16
N LEU A 211 -10.09 56.57 34.82
CA LEU A 211 -11.26 55.72 34.47
C LEU A 211 -11.95 55.19 35.73
N SER A 212 -13.28 55.15 35.73
CA SER A 212 -14.02 54.43 36.78
C SER A 212 -13.64 52.94 36.78
N ALA A 213 -13.76 52.22 37.88
CA ALA A 213 -13.49 50.78 38.00
C ALA A 213 -14.27 49.96 36.97
N GLU A 214 -15.49 50.32 36.66
CA GLU A 214 -16.33 49.70 35.65
C GLU A 214 -15.73 49.84 34.24
N HIS A 215 -15.25 51.04 33.88
CA HIS A 215 -14.60 51.29 32.59
C HIS A 215 -13.26 50.56 32.48
N GLN A 216 -12.47 50.53 33.57
CA GLN A 216 -11.23 49.77 33.61
C GLN A 216 -11.47 48.27 33.35
N GLN A 217 -12.45 47.68 34.07
CA GLN A 217 -12.79 46.27 33.87
C GLN A 217 -13.30 45.99 32.46
N ARG A 218 -14.12 46.87 31.89
CA ARG A 218 -14.63 46.74 30.51
C ARG A 218 -13.52 46.83 29.47
N PHE A 219 -12.58 47.77 29.61
CA PHE A 219 -11.47 47.91 28.67
C PHE A 219 -10.46 46.77 28.80
N ALA A 220 -10.16 46.31 30.03
CA ALA A 220 -9.33 45.14 30.27
C ALA A 220 -9.94 43.87 29.67
N GLY A 221 -11.25 43.69 29.81
CA GLY A 221 -11.98 42.60 29.17
C GLY A 221 -11.86 42.65 27.64
N ARG A 222 -12.14 43.77 27.00
CA ARG A 222 -12.03 43.96 25.55
C ARG A 222 -10.59 43.79 25.03
N LEU A 223 -9.58 44.24 25.78
CA LEU A 223 -8.18 44.00 25.48
C LEU A 223 -7.88 42.52 25.44
N LYS A 224 -8.29 41.77 26.46
CA LYS A 224 -8.13 40.33 26.56
C LYS A 224 -8.79 39.61 25.39
N ASP A 225 -10.02 40.01 25.03
CA ASP A 225 -10.75 39.41 23.89
C ASP A 225 -10.01 39.59 22.58
N ARG A 226 -9.44 40.79 22.30
CA ARG A 226 -8.65 41.05 21.09
C ARG A 226 -7.34 40.26 21.05
N LEU A 227 -6.68 40.06 22.18
CA LEU A 227 -5.48 39.25 22.29
C LEU A 227 -5.79 37.77 22.08
N ASN A 228 -6.87 37.27 22.64
CA ASN A 228 -7.34 35.90 22.43
C ASN A 228 -7.70 35.65 20.94
N GLU A 229 -8.35 36.61 20.28
CA GLU A 229 -8.64 36.54 18.85
C GLU A 229 -7.36 36.43 18.01
N LEU A 230 -6.34 37.25 18.34
CA LEU A 230 -5.03 37.17 17.68
C LEU A 230 -4.34 35.82 17.89
N GLU A 231 -4.35 35.33 19.12
CA GLU A 231 -3.77 34.03 19.43
C GLU A 231 -4.45 32.91 18.62
N HIS A 232 -5.78 32.95 18.54
CA HIS A 232 -6.54 31.96 17.75
C HIS A 232 -6.20 32.02 16.26
N GLN A 233 -6.13 33.22 15.67
CA GLN A 233 -5.73 33.42 14.28
C GLN A 233 -4.31 32.87 13.98
N VAL A 234 -3.35 33.16 14.86
CA VAL A 234 -1.96 32.66 14.70
C VAL A 234 -1.92 31.14 14.85
N ARG A 235 -2.66 30.60 15.78
CA ARG A 235 -2.75 29.13 15.97
C ARG A 235 -3.33 28.44 14.74
N ASP A 236 -4.42 28.95 14.19
CA ASP A 236 -5.05 28.43 12.97
C ASP A 236 -4.08 28.44 11.79
N MET A 237 -3.33 29.54 11.63
CA MET A 237 -2.28 29.62 10.58
C MET A 237 -1.19 28.57 10.77
N LEU A 238 -0.72 28.36 12.00
CA LEU A 238 0.33 27.38 12.28
C LEU A 238 -0.16 25.95 12.03
N VAL A 239 -1.39 25.61 12.42
CA VAL A 239 -2.01 24.31 12.15
C VAL A 239 -2.14 24.08 10.66
N PHE A 240 -2.63 25.07 9.91
CA PHE A 240 -2.74 24.98 8.46
C PHE A 240 -1.38 24.85 7.76
N ALA A 241 -0.37 25.62 8.20
CA ALA A 241 0.97 25.60 7.60
C ALA A 241 1.75 24.29 7.82
N ARG A 242 1.65 23.73 9.03
CA ARG A 242 2.39 22.51 9.41
C ARG A 242 1.83 21.28 8.73
N GLY A 243 0.52 21.09 8.75
CA GLY A 243 -0.18 19.96 8.15
C GLY A 243 0.00 18.62 8.86
N ASP A 244 1.15 18.36 9.46
CA ASP A 244 1.41 17.15 10.24
C ASP A 244 1.14 17.45 11.70
N LEU A 245 0.21 16.67 12.27
CA LEU A 245 -0.18 16.75 13.67
C LEU A 245 0.21 15.43 14.34
N PRO A 246 1.13 15.44 15.30
CA PRO A 246 1.41 14.24 16.07
C PRO A 246 0.16 13.86 16.87
N LEU A 247 -0.28 12.60 16.70
CA LEU A 247 -1.43 12.05 17.42
C LEU A 247 -0.88 11.25 18.62
N GLU A 248 -0.84 11.89 19.78
CA GLU A 248 -0.24 11.32 20.99
C GLU A 248 -1.27 11.00 22.07
N ASP A 249 -2.44 11.67 22.00
CA ASP A 249 -3.49 11.54 23.00
C ASP A 249 -4.46 10.41 22.64
N ARG A 250 -5.02 9.78 23.66
CA ARG A 250 -6.12 8.83 23.53
C ARG A 250 -7.32 9.33 24.32
N LEU A 251 -8.40 9.67 23.63
CA LEU A 251 -9.63 10.16 24.23
C LEU A 251 -10.79 9.22 23.92
N THR A 252 -11.58 8.92 24.92
CA THR A 252 -12.91 8.34 24.73
C THR A 252 -13.86 9.40 24.14
N PRO A 253 -14.96 9.00 23.47
CA PRO A 253 -15.97 9.94 22.98
C PRO A 253 -16.52 10.88 24.07
N ALA A 254 -16.70 10.37 25.26
CA ALA A 254 -17.19 11.14 26.39
C ALA A 254 -16.18 12.20 26.86
N GLU A 255 -14.89 11.86 26.93
CA GLU A 255 -13.82 12.80 27.29
C GLU A 255 -13.64 13.88 26.22
N LEU A 256 -13.74 13.54 24.93
CA LEU A 256 -13.72 14.52 23.84
C LEU A 256 -14.87 15.51 23.97
N LEU A 257 -16.10 15.03 24.20
CA LEU A 257 -17.27 15.88 24.35
C LEU A 257 -17.18 16.74 25.61
N ALA A 258 -16.65 16.23 26.72
CA ALA A 258 -16.41 16.97 27.94
C ALA A 258 -15.36 18.08 27.74
N ALA A 259 -14.23 17.76 27.05
CA ALA A 259 -13.21 18.75 26.73
C ALA A 259 -13.76 19.89 25.84
N LEU A 260 -14.55 19.52 24.80
CA LEU A 260 -15.21 20.52 23.95
C LEU A 260 -16.18 21.36 24.70
N ARG A 261 -16.97 20.80 25.63
CA ARG A 261 -17.93 21.53 26.44
C ARG A 261 -17.24 22.55 27.33
N VAL A 262 -16.15 22.18 27.98
CA VAL A 262 -15.35 23.11 28.81
C VAL A 262 -14.75 24.23 27.96
N ALA A 263 -14.18 23.89 26.80
CA ALA A 263 -13.54 24.88 25.92
C ALA A 263 -14.55 25.84 25.28
N ALA A 264 -15.78 25.41 25.04
CA ALA A 264 -16.84 26.23 24.45
C ALA A 264 -17.70 27.00 25.48
N GLU A 265 -17.50 26.80 26.79
CA GLU A 265 -18.37 27.33 27.85
C GLU A 265 -18.62 28.84 27.73
N THR A 266 -17.57 29.62 27.59
CA THR A 266 -17.66 31.07 27.45
C THR A 266 -18.37 31.52 26.17
N GLN A 267 -18.17 30.81 25.06
CA GLN A 267 -18.77 31.14 23.77
C GLN A 267 -20.26 30.77 23.71
N LEU A 268 -20.68 29.81 24.51
CA LEU A 268 -22.03 29.26 24.55
C LEU A 268 -22.88 29.84 25.71
N GLU A 269 -22.35 30.81 26.42
CA GLU A 269 -23.09 31.49 27.52
C GLU A 269 -24.37 32.15 26.99
N GLY A 270 -25.52 31.81 27.59
CA GLY A 270 -26.81 32.31 27.15
C GLY A 270 -27.41 31.65 25.89
N ILE A 271 -26.78 30.63 25.33
CA ILE A 271 -27.24 29.97 24.13
C ILE A 271 -27.85 28.59 24.45
N ALA A 272 -28.97 28.26 23.80
CA ALA A 272 -29.61 26.96 23.95
C ALA A 272 -28.82 25.84 23.20
N VAL A 273 -28.06 25.05 23.94
CA VAL A 273 -27.24 23.97 23.37
C VAL A 273 -27.73 22.61 23.84
N ARG A 274 -28.00 21.73 22.89
CA ARG A 274 -28.31 20.33 23.17
C ARG A 274 -27.07 19.45 22.89
N TRP A 275 -26.50 18.88 23.94
CA TRP A 275 -25.39 17.93 23.87
C TRP A 275 -25.92 16.51 23.90
N GLN A 276 -25.45 15.68 22.97
CA GLN A 276 -25.84 14.27 22.86
C GLN A 276 -24.61 13.41 22.56
N CYS A 277 -24.44 12.30 23.27
CA CYS A 277 -23.38 11.33 23.05
C CYS A 277 -23.98 9.93 22.97
N ASP A 278 -23.99 9.37 21.76
CA ASP A 278 -24.47 8.00 21.48
C ASP A 278 -23.30 7.08 21.05
N ALA A 279 -22.07 7.50 21.32
CA ALA A 279 -20.87 6.72 21.10
C ALA A 279 -20.39 6.12 22.44
N HIS A 280 -20.45 4.80 22.57
CA HIS A 280 -20.25 4.15 23.86
C HIS A 280 -18.94 3.36 23.97
N ALA A 281 -18.19 3.16 22.89
CA ALA A 281 -16.98 2.34 22.89
C ALA A 281 -15.87 2.92 22.01
N GLY A 282 -14.62 2.58 22.39
CA GLY A 282 -13.43 2.93 21.64
C GLY A 282 -12.71 4.18 22.21
N ALA A 283 -11.44 4.31 21.84
CA ALA A 283 -10.63 5.49 22.08
C ALA A 283 -10.14 6.01 20.74
N LEU A 284 -10.24 7.33 20.56
CA LEU A 284 -9.71 8.05 19.42
C LEU A 284 -8.25 8.41 19.72
N LEU A 285 -7.33 8.00 18.86
CA LEU A 285 -5.97 8.53 18.86
C LEU A 285 -6.00 9.91 18.20
N CYS A 286 -5.61 10.94 18.92
CA CYS A 286 -5.78 12.31 18.47
C CYS A 286 -4.69 13.26 19.02
N ASN A 287 -4.68 14.48 18.51
CA ASN A 287 -4.10 15.63 19.17
C ASN A 287 -5.24 16.42 19.79
N ARG A 288 -5.41 16.32 21.11
CA ARG A 288 -6.55 16.86 21.86
C ARG A 288 -6.77 18.34 21.59
N ASP A 289 -5.74 19.15 21.77
CA ASP A 289 -5.86 20.60 21.71
C ASP A 289 -6.23 21.09 20.31
N THR A 290 -5.61 20.47 19.28
CA THR A 290 -5.89 20.81 17.89
C THR A 290 -7.27 20.33 17.45
N LEU A 291 -7.69 19.15 17.90
CA LEU A 291 -9.02 18.62 17.59
C LEU A 291 -10.12 19.47 18.23
N VAL A 292 -9.98 19.79 19.52
CA VAL A 292 -10.91 20.68 20.23
C VAL A 292 -10.96 22.07 19.59
N GLY A 293 -9.80 22.64 19.22
CA GLY A 293 -9.71 23.91 18.51
C GLY A 293 -10.44 23.89 17.16
N ALA A 294 -10.28 22.85 16.37
CA ALA A 294 -11.01 22.69 15.11
C ALA A 294 -12.54 22.59 15.32
N LEU A 295 -12.97 21.89 16.36
CA LEU A 295 -14.39 21.81 16.71
C LEU A 295 -14.96 23.15 17.21
N LEU A 296 -14.16 23.96 17.92
CA LEU A 296 -14.54 25.33 18.30
C LEU A 296 -14.72 26.21 17.06
N ASN A 297 -13.90 26.06 16.01
CA ASN A 297 -14.10 26.78 14.74
C ASN A 297 -15.47 26.45 14.10
N LEU A 298 -15.94 25.20 14.20
CA LEU A 298 -17.28 24.85 13.74
C LEU A 298 -18.39 25.47 14.59
N ILE A 299 -18.23 25.49 15.93
CA ILE A 299 -19.16 26.12 16.83
C ILE A 299 -19.24 27.63 16.55
N GLU A 300 -18.09 28.29 16.41
CA GLU A 300 -18.03 29.72 16.10
C GLU A 300 -18.70 30.03 14.76
N ASN A 301 -18.49 29.22 13.72
CA ASN A 301 -19.17 29.36 12.43
C ASN A 301 -20.70 29.27 12.59
N ALA A 302 -21.17 28.31 13.37
CA ALA A 302 -22.59 28.11 13.66
C ALA A 302 -23.19 29.32 14.43
N LEU A 303 -22.49 29.80 15.43
CA LEU A 303 -22.91 31.00 16.19
C LEU A 303 -22.99 32.24 15.31
N GLN A 304 -22.02 32.44 14.45
CA GLN A 304 -21.95 33.56 13.53
C GLN A 304 -22.98 33.50 12.37
N ALA A 305 -23.49 32.29 12.04
CA ALA A 305 -24.53 32.09 11.03
C ALA A 305 -25.95 32.32 11.59
N ALA A 306 -26.09 32.38 12.92
CA ALA A 306 -27.37 32.48 13.57
C ALA A 306 -27.98 33.86 13.39
N THR A 307 -29.29 33.89 13.15
CA THR A 307 -30.12 35.10 13.07
C THR A 307 -31.23 34.99 14.12
N GLY A 308 -31.06 35.67 15.28
CA GLY A 308 -32.05 35.69 16.38
C GLY A 308 -31.76 34.64 17.47
N ASP A 309 -32.79 33.89 17.89
CA ASP A 309 -32.70 32.87 18.96
C ASP A 309 -31.86 31.67 18.50
N THR A 310 -30.58 31.67 18.90
CA THR A 310 -29.59 30.67 18.47
C THR A 310 -29.80 29.36 19.19
N ARG A 311 -29.93 28.28 18.42
CA ARG A 311 -30.03 26.93 18.93
C ARG A 311 -28.97 26.04 18.28
N LEU A 312 -28.19 25.35 19.08
CA LEU A 312 -27.18 24.42 18.63
C LEU A 312 -27.49 23.01 19.12
N LYS A 313 -27.24 22.02 18.23
CA LYS A 313 -27.21 20.62 18.60
C LYS A 313 -25.82 20.06 18.29
N ILE A 314 -25.13 19.56 19.30
CA ILE A 314 -23.84 18.91 19.17
C ILE A 314 -24.05 17.43 19.49
N HIS A 315 -23.85 16.59 18.50
CA HIS A 315 -24.14 15.14 18.58
C HIS A 315 -22.94 14.31 18.17
N LEU A 316 -22.42 13.55 19.11
CA LEU A 316 -21.32 12.61 18.92
C LEU A 316 -21.88 11.18 18.90
N PHE A 317 -21.69 10.45 17.81
CA PHE A 317 -22.21 9.11 17.63
C PHE A 317 -21.25 8.23 16.80
N SER A 318 -21.38 6.91 16.97
CA SER A 318 -20.61 5.94 16.20
C SER A 318 -21.46 5.30 15.11
N ARG A 319 -20.87 5.15 13.92
CA ARG A 319 -21.45 4.39 12.82
C ARG A 319 -20.42 3.37 12.31
N GLY A 320 -20.56 2.12 12.73
CA GLY A 320 -19.52 1.10 12.55
C GLY A 320 -18.25 1.48 13.31
N ALA A 321 -17.11 1.45 12.65
CA ALA A 321 -15.81 1.84 13.23
C ALA A 321 -15.53 3.36 13.15
N VAL A 322 -16.46 4.17 12.63
CA VAL A 322 -16.27 5.60 12.43
C VAL A 322 -17.00 6.38 13.53
N LEU A 323 -16.25 7.26 14.22
CA LEU A 323 -16.80 8.23 15.13
C LEU A 323 -17.23 9.48 14.34
N ARG A 324 -18.46 9.92 14.50
CA ARG A 324 -19.02 11.12 13.85
C ARG A 324 -19.40 12.16 14.88
N LEU A 325 -18.96 13.39 14.65
CA LEU A 325 -19.43 14.56 15.40
C LEU A 325 -20.21 15.45 14.43
N SER A 326 -21.44 15.78 14.80
CA SER A 326 -22.33 16.65 14.05
C SER A 326 -22.62 17.89 14.89
N ILE A 327 -22.44 19.07 14.30
CA ILE A 327 -22.84 20.36 14.87
C ILE A 327 -23.93 20.91 13.95
N SER A 328 -25.11 21.15 14.49
CA SER A 328 -26.27 21.68 13.76
C SER A 328 -26.72 22.98 14.40
N ASP A 329 -26.91 23.95 13.57
CA ASP A 329 -27.44 25.29 13.93
C ASP A 329 -28.81 25.53 13.27
N ASN A 330 -29.46 26.61 13.65
CA ASN A 330 -30.71 27.12 13.07
C ASN A 330 -30.49 28.39 12.24
N GLY A 331 -29.29 28.64 11.74
CA GLY A 331 -28.94 29.81 10.94
C GLY A 331 -29.51 29.80 9.52
N ALA A 332 -29.09 30.79 8.72
CA ALA A 332 -29.58 31.00 7.36
C ALA A 332 -29.19 29.90 6.37
N GLY A 333 -28.28 28.98 6.75
CA GLY A 333 -27.73 27.96 5.87
C GLY A 333 -26.68 28.50 4.89
N ILE A 334 -26.23 27.64 3.99
CA ILE A 334 -25.20 27.95 2.99
C ILE A 334 -25.77 27.62 1.60
N ASP A 335 -25.67 28.54 0.65
CA ASP A 335 -26.05 28.28 -0.73
C ASP A 335 -25.09 27.31 -1.42
N ALA A 336 -25.54 26.64 -2.50
CA ALA A 336 -24.80 25.60 -3.17
C ALA A 336 -23.47 26.09 -3.77
N ALA A 337 -23.39 27.34 -4.24
CA ALA A 337 -22.17 27.90 -4.82
C ALA A 337 -21.12 28.18 -3.75
N THR A 338 -21.54 28.69 -2.60
CA THR A 338 -20.70 28.91 -1.42
C THR A 338 -20.26 27.57 -0.82
N LEU A 339 -21.18 26.59 -0.71
CA LEU A 339 -20.88 25.27 -0.15
C LEU A 339 -19.78 24.55 -0.92
N ALA A 340 -19.74 24.68 -2.24
CA ALA A 340 -18.70 24.08 -3.07
C ALA A 340 -17.28 24.62 -2.77
N ARG A 341 -17.20 25.84 -2.21
CA ARG A 341 -15.94 26.57 -1.96
C ARG A 341 -15.60 26.77 -0.51
N VAL A 342 -16.54 26.50 0.40
CA VAL A 342 -16.42 26.85 1.84
C VAL A 342 -15.21 26.21 2.52
N ALA A 343 -14.68 25.11 1.99
CA ALA A 343 -13.46 24.45 2.48
C ALA A 343 -12.17 24.93 1.79
N GLU A 344 -12.28 25.84 0.79
CA GLU A 344 -11.10 26.43 0.16
C GLU A 344 -10.42 27.38 1.20
N PRO A 345 -9.10 27.29 1.38
CA PRO A 345 -8.39 28.19 2.27
C PRO A 345 -8.59 29.66 1.88
N PHE A 346 -8.82 30.52 2.86
CA PHE A 346 -9.04 31.97 2.70
C PHE A 346 -10.35 32.36 1.98
N PHE A 347 -11.20 31.42 1.66
CA PHE A 347 -12.53 31.73 1.16
C PHE A 347 -13.45 32.13 2.31
N THR A 348 -14.00 33.34 2.23
CA THR A 348 -14.95 33.86 3.23
C THR A 348 -15.99 34.75 2.56
N THR A 349 -17.21 34.64 3.02
CA THR A 349 -18.31 35.58 2.66
C THR A 349 -18.43 36.74 3.64
N ARG A 350 -17.59 36.79 4.68
CA ARG A 350 -17.66 37.76 5.78
C ARG A 350 -16.50 38.74 5.70
N ALA A 351 -16.77 40.02 5.98
CA ALA A 351 -15.77 41.10 5.95
C ALA A 351 -14.62 40.90 6.97
N THR A 352 -14.90 40.28 8.10
CA THR A 352 -13.93 40.03 9.19
C THR A 352 -13.46 38.57 9.28
N GLY A 353 -13.96 37.73 8.41
CA GLY A 353 -13.59 36.31 8.40
C GLY A 353 -12.20 36.07 7.84
N THR A 354 -11.43 35.18 8.45
CA THR A 354 -10.10 34.75 7.93
C THR A 354 -10.18 33.78 6.76
N GLY A 355 -11.32 33.06 6.63
CA GLY A 355 -11.47 31.99 5.69
C GLY A 355 -10.57 30.79 5.96
N LEU A 356 -9.93 30.71 7.13
CA LEU A 356 -9.05 29.59 7.54
C LEU A 356 -9.77 28.54 8.38
N GLY A 357 -10.79 28.92 9.15
CA GLY A 357 -11.40 28.04 10.14
C GLY A 357 -11.83 26.68 9.57
N LEU A 358 -12.58 26.65 8.45
CA LEU A 358 -12.99 25.38 7.82
C LEU A 358 -11.84 24.64 7.12
N ALA A 359 -10.86 25.35 6.59
CA ALA A 359 -9.65 24.75 6.03
C ALA A 359 -8.82 24.06 7.12
N VAL A 360 -8.73 24.66 8.32
CA VAL A 360 -8.13 24.05 9.52
C VAL A 360 -8.91 22.82 9.95
N VAL A 361 -10.24 22.89 10.03
CA VAL A 361 -11.08 21.72 10.35
C VAL A 361 -10.83 20.58 9.40
N ASN A 362 -10.77 20.86 8.09
CA ASN A 362 -10.49 19.85 7.08
C ASN A 362 -9.08 19.24 7.22
N SER A 363 -8.07 20.07 7.51
CA SER A 363 -6.70 19.62 7.76
C SER A 363 -6.60 18.73 8.99
N VAL A 364 -7.26 19.13 10.08
CA VAL A 364 -7.32 18.37 11.34
C VAL A 364 -8.08 17.06 11.13
N ALA A 365 -9.22 17.07 10.42
CA ALA A 365 -9.97 15.86 10.12
C ALA A 365 -9.10 14.84 9.33
N ARG A 366 -8.40 15.31 8.30
CA ARG A 366 -7.47 14.47 7.51
C ARG A 366 -6.32 13.91 8.33
N ALA A 367 -5.72 14.70 9.23
CA ALA A 367 -4.66 14.23 10.12
C ALA A 367 -5.15 13.12 11.06
N HIS A 368 -6.45 13.09 11.38
CA HIS A 368 -7.11 12.05 12.16
C HIS A 368 -7.75 10.94 11.27
N SER A 369 -7.32 10.80 10.02
CA SER A 369 -7.87 9.84 9.04
C SER A 369 -9.38 9.98 8.83
N GLY A 370 -9.92 11.17 9.04
CA GLY A 370 -11.33 11.52 8.88
C GLY A 370 -11.57 12.46 7.70
N ALA A 371 -12.83 12.94 7.59
CA ALA A 371 -13.25 13.88 6.58
C ALA A 371 -14.27 14.87 7.16
N LEU A 372 -14.28 16.09 6.64
CA LEU A 372 -15.36 17.07 6.83
C LEU A 372 -16.44 16.78 5.78
N ALA A 373 -17.70 16.67 6.19
CA ALA A 373 -18.85 16.38 5.34
C ALA A 373 -19.94 17.45 5.45
#